data_613d13728048e13cd7ea95f2368bf64f
#
_entry.id   613d13728048e13cd7ea95f2368bf64f
#
_cell.length_a   1.000
_cell.length_b   1.000
_cell.length_c   1.000
_cell.angle_alpha   90.00
_cell.angle_beta   90.00
_cell.angle_gamma   90.00
#
_symmetry.space_group_name_H-M   'P 1'
#
loop_
_entity.id
_entity.type
_entity.pdbx_description
1 polymer ?
#
loop_
_entity_poly.entity_id
_entity_poly.type
_entity_poly.pdbx_seq_one_letter_code
_entity_poly.pdbx_strand_id
1 'polypeptide(L)'
;MDYVTELKKYLSVKAVGKTAYLDLAPDDEPFRAGGELYTLIYCDKGEIKIESDDFSVVTPESNLIVAASGKEIAMSATKKEAKILIVELDLKQKSNAVEYFSVKKVTPFGVALLAKIKSTCREIFGNDCVYAEKMPRLGVRPTEFQTLKNSLELLLIDAFAVKTPQERLDDDLMKSGGAGLAASKEIYEFLRNRVDEKITLADVSDSTYFSVPYIKAVFKKYANKSVMTAFAELKTEKAKELLRSGSSVKEVAEKLSYSSEAHFSSAFKKIVGLTPTEFRNSIE
;
A
#
# COMPACT_ATOMS: atom_id res chain seq x y z
N MET A 1 -6.55 -29.10 -3.51
CA MET A 1 -5.40 -28.20 -3.72
C MET A 1 -4.77 -27.97 -2.37
N ASP A 2 -3.52 -28.35 -2.19
CA ASP A 2 -2.88 -28.26 -0.89
C ASP A 2 -2.50 -26.79 -0.62
N TYR A 3 -3.26 -26.12 0.23
CA TYR A 3 -3.14 -24.69 0.57
C TYR A 3 -1.73 -24.36 1.11
N VAL A 4 -1.14 -25.30 1.83
CA VAL A 4 0.23 -25.16 2.37
C VAL A 4 1.29 -25.15 1.25
N THR A 5 1.06 -25.86 0.16
CA THR A 5 1.97 -25.88 -0.99
C THR A 5 1.93 -24.56 -1.76
N GLU A 6 0.79 -23.90 -1.83
CA GLU A 6 0.69 -22.57 -2.46
C GLU A 6 1.42 -21.48 -1.67
N LEU A 7 1.25 -21.42 -0.36
CA LEU A 7 1.97 -20.44 0.48
C LEU A 7 3.49 -20.57 0.35
N LYS A 8 4.02 -21.78 0.30
CA LYS A 8 5.46 -22.02 0.06
C LYS A 8 5.94 -21.54 -1.32
N LYS A 9 5.04 -21.40 -2.28
CA LYS A 9 5.38 -20.91 -3.64
C LYS A 9 5.48 -19.39 -3.70
N TYR A 10 4.80 -18.64 -2.82
CA TYR A 10 4.62 -17.21 -2.97
C TYR A 10 5.65 -16.37 -2.21
N LEU A 11 6.00 -16.72 -0.99
CA LEU A 11 6.87 -15.90 -0.16
C LEU A 11 7.59 -16.75 0.90
N SER A 12 8.91 -16.60 1.02
CA SER A 12 9.68 -17.13 2.14
C SER A 12 10.87 -16.22 2.43
N VAL A 13 11.09 -15.88 3.69
CA VAL A 13 12.27 -15.17 4.17
C VAL A 13 13.39 -16.18 4.34
N LYS A 14 14.47 -16.04 3.57
CA LYS A 14 15.65 -16.91 3.67
C LYS A 14 16.63 -16.41 4.73
N ALA A 15 16.87 -15.11 4.73
CA ALA A 15 17.79 -14.47 5.65
C ALA A 15 17.30 -13.06 6.01
N VAL A 16 17.77 -12.59 7.15
CA VAL A 16 17.62 -11.21 7.61
C VAL A 16 19.01 -10.59 7.59
N GLY A 17 19.15 -9.48 6.89
CA GLY A 17 20.37 -8.68 6.83
C GLY A 17 20.42 -7.64 7.95
N LYS A 18 20.74 -6.39 7.58
CA LYS A 18 20.81 -5.29 8.53
C LYS A 18 19.44 -4.96 9.10
N THR A 19 19.38 -4.63 10.38
CA THR A 19 18.17 -4.17 11.05
C THR A 19 18.45 -2.90 11.82
N ALA A 20 17.50 -1.95 11.84
CA ALA A 20 17.61 -0.74 12.63
C ALA A 20 16.25 -0.26 13.12
N TYR A 21 16.24 0.37 14.30
CA TYR A 21 15.12 1.16 14.78
C TYR A 21 15.66 2.55 15.08
N LEU A 22 15.26 3.52 14.28
CA LEU A 22 15.89 4.84 14.22
C LEU A 22 14.89 5.94 14.53
N ASP A 23 15.39 6.98 15.19
CA ASP A 23 14.75 8.28 15.29
C ASP A 23 15.37 9.19 14.22
N LEU A 24 14.54 9.80 13.38
CA LEU A 24 14.94 10.75 12.35
C LEU A 24 14.42 12.13 12.71
N ALA A 25 15.29 13.15 12.73
CA ALA A 25 14.88 14.54 12.86
C ALA A 25 14.74 15.20 11.47
N PRO A 26 13.91 16.25 11.33
CA PRO A 26 13.71 16.92 10.05
C PRO A 26 14.97 17.55 9.46
N ASP A 27 15.90 17.95 10.33
CA ASP A 27 17.15 18.63 9.95
C ASP A 27 18.34 17.66 9.80
N ASP A 28 18.12 16.36 10.02
CA ASP A 28 19.15 15.35 9.81
C ASP A 28 19.44 15.12 8.33
N GLU A 29 20.67 14.72 8.02
CA GLU A 29 20.96 14.21 6.68
C GLU A 29 20.11 12.97 6.40
N PRO A 30 19.62 12.79 5.15
CA PRO A 30 18.81 11.64 4.81
C PRO A 30 19.51 10.31 5.12
N PHE A 31 18.87 9.47 5.90
CA PHE A 31 19.37 8.14 6.20
C PHE A 31 19.28 7.25 4.95
N ARG A 32 20.37 6.58 4.59
CA ARG A 32 20.45 5.72 3.41
C ARG A 32 20.43 4.26 3.78
N ALA A 33 19.60 3.50 3.07
CA ALA A 33 19.50 2.05 3.19
C ALA A 33 19.26 1.43 1.81
N GLY A 34 19.38 0.11 1.73
CA GLY A 34 19.18 -0.65 0.51
C GLY A 34 20.49 -1.29 0.02
N GLY A 35 20.40 -2.03 -1.06
CA GLY A 35 21.48 -2.80 -1.62
C GLY A 35 20.97 -4.09 -2.28
N GLU A 36 21.66 -5.19 -2.12
CA GLU A 36 21.31 -6.48 -2.75
C GLU A 36 20.06 -7.16 -2.17
N LEU A 37 19.60 -6.71 -0.99
CA LEU A 37 18.44 -7.28 -0.29
C LEU A 37 17.20 -6.40 -0.44
N TYR A 38 16.03 -6.99 -0.19
CA TYR A 38 14.80 -6.21 -0.03
C TYR A 38 14.88 -5.41 1.27
N THR A 39 14.41 -4.17 1.23
CA THR A 39 14.38 -3.29 2.40
C THR A 39 12.94 -3.08 2.85
N LEU A 40 12.59 -3.66 4.00
CA LEU A 40 11.32 -3.41 4.68
C LEU A 40 11.49 -2.22 5.59
N ILE A 41 10.58 -1.24 5.48
CA ILE A 41 10.55 -0.02 6.27
C ILE A 41 9.16 0.12 6.87
N TYR A 42 9.11 0.32 8.18
CA TYR A 42 7.86 0.63 8.87
C TYR A 42 7.97 2.01 9.53
N CYS A 43 7.07 2.91 9.17
CA CYS A 43 6.93 4.21 9.84
C CYS A 43 6.11 4.01 11.11
N ASP A 44 6.78 3.91 12.25
CA ASP A 44 6.17 3.65 13.56
C ASP A 44 5.51 4.91 14.14
N LYS A 45 6.12 6.08 13.89
CA LYS A 45 5.61 7.39 14.33
C LYS A 45 6.05 8.49 13.39
N GLY A 46 5.18 9.49 13.22
CA GLY A 46 5.47 10.66 12.40
C GLY A 46 5.24 10.42 10.92
N GLU A 47 6.04 11.08 10.10
CA GLU A 47 5.92 11.06 8.64
C GLU A 47 7.32 11.10 8.03
N ILE A 48 7.58 10.25 7.07
CA ILE A 48 8.87 10.16 6.38
C ILE A 48 8.74 10.41 4.90
N LYS A 49 9.73 11.05 4.33
CA LYS A 49 9.97 11.13 2.90
C LYS A 49 10.96 10.05 2.50
N ILE A 50 10.64 9.28 1.50
CA ILE A 50 11.51 8.25 0.93
C ILE A 50 11.81 8.62 -0.51
N GLU A 51 13.08 8.62 -0.87
CA GLU A 51 13.59 9.01 -2.18
C GLU A 51 14.52 7.94 -2.73
N SER A 52 14.46 7.74 -4.03
CA SER A 52 15.38 6.94 -4.83
C SER A 52 15.55 7.66 -6.18
N ASP A 53 16.43 7.17 -7.03
CA ASP A 53 16.63 7.73 -8.38
C ASP A 53 15.33 7.81 -9.20
N ASP A 54 14.40 6.86 -8.96
CA ASP A 54 13.20 6.69 -9.76
C ASP A 54 11.92 7.26 -9.10
N PHE A 55 11.93 7.58 -7.80
CA PHE A 55 10.73 8.00 -7.08
C PHE A 55 11.01 8.86 -5.84
N SER A 56 9.99 9.61 -5.44
CA SER A 56 9.91 10.29 -4.15
C SER A 56 8.49 10.14 -3.62
N VAL A 57 8.35 9.66 -2.38
CA VAL A 57 7.04 9.47 -1.73
C VAL A 57 7.11 9.88 -0.26
N VAL A 58 6.06 10.52 0.21
CA VAL A 58 5.86 10.83 1.63
C VAL A 58 4.93 9.78 2.23
N THR A 59 5.31 9.22 3.35
CA THR A 59 4.62 8.10 3.99
C THR A 59 4.32 8.43 5.45
N PRO A 60 3.05 8.46 5.85
CA PRO A 60 2.66 8.71 7.22
C PRO A 60 2.89 7.49 8.11
N GLU A 61 2.70 7.68 9.42
CA GLU A 61 2.77 6.60 10.41
C GLU A 61 1.83 5.43 10.11
N SER A 62 2.15 4.28 10.66
CA SER A 62 1.42 3.02 10.50
C SER A 62 1.42 2.46 9.07
N ASN A 63 2.38 2.88 8.26
CA ASN A 63 2.58 2.31 6.92
C ASN A 63 3.86 1.47 6.84
N LEU A 64 3.73 0.36 6.14
CA LEU A 64 4.81 -0.57 5.80
C LEU A 64 5.20 -0.39 4.34
N ILE A 65 6.48 -0.28 4.08
CA ILE A 65 7.04 -0.14 2.75
C ILE A 65 8.02 -1.29 2.52
N VAL A 66 8.00 -1.86 1.33
CA VAL A 66 9.04 -2.81 0.90
C VAL A 66 9.64 -2.30 -0.39
N ALA A 67 10.92 -1.99 -0.34
CA ALA A 67 11.72 -1.64 -1.51
C ALA A 67 12.40 -2.89 -2.07
N ALA A 68 12.44 -3.01 -3.39
CA ALA A 68 13.07 -4.14 -4.06
C ALA A 68 14.60 -4.13 -3.89
N SER A 69 15.20 -5.30 -4.04
CA SER A 69 16.65 -5.45 -4.11
C SER A 69 17.26 -4.64 -5.28
N GLY A 70 18.49 -4.20 -5.11
CA GLY A 70 19.23 -3.42 -6.12
C GLY A 70 18.92 -1.92 -6.13
N LYS A 71 18.14 -1.41 -5.15
CA LYS A 71 17.81 0.01 -5.03
C LYS A 71 18.33 0.60 -3.73
N GLU A 72 19.06 1.70 -3.84
CA GLU A 72 19.37 2.57 -2.72
C GLU A 72 18.23 3.54 -2.49
N ILE A 73 17.84 3.73 -1.24
CA ILE A 73 16.78 4.63 -0.81
C ILE A 73 17.28 5.56 0.28
N ALA A 74 16.90 6.82 0.17
CA ALA A 74 17.15 7.84 1.19
C ALA A 74 15.85 8.13 1.95
N MET A 75 15.94 8.26 3.26
CA MET A 75 14.81 8.51 4.15
C MET A 75 15.08 9.71 5.03
N SER A 76 14.12 10.61 5.13
CA SER A 76 14.18 11.79 6.01
C SER A 76 12.82 12.01 6.69
N ALA A 77 12.84 12.57 7.88
CA ALA A 77 11.61 13.06 8.50
C ALA A 77 11.15 14.34 7.80
N THR A 78 9.83 14.57 7.71
CA THR A 78 9.30 15.73 6.98
C THR A 78 9.21 16.99 7.85
N LYS A 79 8.31 17.01 8.83
CA LYS A 79 8.00 18.21 9.64
C LYS A 79 8.28 18.04 11.13
N LYS A 80 8.32 16.81 11.60
CA LYS A 80 8.52 16.40 13.00
C LYS A 80 9.39 15.16 13.03
N GLU A 81 9.94 14.86 14.20
CA GLU A 81 10.64 13.60 14.42
C GLU A 81 9.79 12.41 13.99
N ALA A 82 10.42 11.47 13.33
CA ALA A 82 9.83 10.22 12.91
C ALA A 82 10.62 9.04 13.49
N LYS A 83 9.90 7.94 13.79
CA LYS A 83 10.50 6.67 14.23
C LYS A 83 10.26 5.62 13.17
N ILE A 84 11.32 4.95 12.76
CA ILE A 84 11.26 3.93 11.72
C ILE A 84 11.93 2.63 12.15
N LEU A 85 11.33 1.51 11.73
CA LEU A 85 11.98 0.21 11.75
C LEU A 85 12.42 -0.15 10.33
N ILE A 86 13.68 -0.53 10.18
CA ILE A 86 14.23 -1.02 8.91
C ILE A 86 14.69 -2.46 9.10
N VAL A 87 14.36 -3.32 8.13
CA VAL A 87 14.81 -4.72 8.10
C VAL A 87 15.17 -5.10 6.67
N GLU A 88 16.41 -5.48 6.43
CA GLU A 88 16.82 -6.06 5.14
C GLU A 88 16.49 -7.56 5.10
N LEU A 89 15.95 -8.02 3.98
CA LEU A 89 15.42 -9.36 3.81
C LEU A 89 15.90 -10.01 2.52
N ASP A 90 16.45 -11.23 2.60
CA ASP A 90 16.55 -12.12 1.44
C ASP A 90 15.22 -12.88 1.28
N LEU A 91 14.47 -12.52 0.23
CA LEU A 91 13.16 -13.11 -0.06
C LEU A 91 13.24 -14.10 -1.21
N LYS A 92 12.76 -15.33 -0.98
CA LYS A 92 12.49 -16.27 -2.06
C LYS A 92 11.09 -16.03 -2.60
N GLN A 93 10.99 -15.52 -3.82
CA GLN A 93 9.72 -15.35 -4.53
C GLN A 93 9.68 -16.21 -5.78
N LYS A 94 8.53 -16.75 -6.12
CA LYS A 94 8.24 -17.36 -7.43
C LYS A 94 7.31 -16.54 -8.30
N SER A 95 6.74 -15.49 -7.77
CA SER A 95 5.92 -14.53 -8.52
C SER A 95 6.25 -13.13 -8.01
N ASN A 96 6.08 -12.13 -8.84
CA ASN A 96 6.29 -10.71 -8.55
C ASN A 96 5.30 -10.17 -7.50
N ALA A 97 5.10 -10.90 -6.39
CA ALA A 97 4.16 -10.54 -5.34
C ALA A 97 4.60 -9.26 -4.59
N VAL A 98 5.91 -9.00 -4.59
CA VAL A 98 6.49 -7.77 -4.06
C VAL A 98 7.31 -7.13 -5.19
N GLU A 99 6.64 -6.41 -6.09
CA GLU A 99 7.29 -5.63 -7.14
C GLU A 99 7.67 -4.24 -6.62
N TYR A 100 8.90 -3.90 -6.82
CA TYR A 100 9.61 -2.63 -6.77
C TYR A 100 9.39 -1.72 -5.56
N PHE A 101 8.23 -1.19 -5.31
CA PHE A 101 7.95 -0.33 -4.18
C PHE A 101 6.47 -0.44 -3.81
N SER A 102 6.19 -0.87 -2.62
CA SER A 102 4.82 -1.08 -2.17
C SER A 102 4.61 -0.44 -0.81
N VAL A 103 3.66 0.48 -0.72
CA VAL A 103 3.23 1.11 0.53
C VAL A 103 1.90 0.49 0.95
N LYS A 104 1.83 0.00 2.18
CA LYS A 104 0.62 -0.62 2.73
C LYS A 104 0.35 -0.12 4.13
N LYS A 105 -0.88 0.29 4.39
CA LYS A 105 -1.33 0.55 5.76
C LYS A 105 -1.35 -0.76 6.53
N VAL A 106 -0.73 -0.76 7.69
CA VAL A 106 -0.61 -1.96 8.53
C VAL A 106 -1.94 -2.26 9.22
N THR A 107 -2.36 -3.52 9.20
CA THR A 107 -3.54 -3.99 9.93
C THR A 107 -3.27 -4.04 11.45
N PRO A 108 -4.30 -4.13 12.31
CA PRO A 108 -4.08 -4.36 13.74
C PRO A 108 -3.27 -5.63 14.04
N PHE A 109 -3.42 -6.68 13.23
CA PHE A 109 -2.61 -7.89 13.34
C PHE A 109 -1.15 -7.63 12.94
N GLY A 110 -0.93 -6.90 11.86
CA GLY A 110 0.40 -6.47 11.42
C GLY A 110 1.12 -5.62 12.47
N VAL A 111 0.40 -4.74 13.19
CA VAL A 111 0.96 -3.96 14.33
C VAL A 111 1.46 -4.88 15.44
N ALA A 112 0.69 -5.92 15.79
CA ALA A 112 1.13 -6.91 16.79
C ALA A 112 2.37 -7.69 16.33
N LEU A 113 2.44 -8.05 15.04
CA LEU A 113 3.61 -8.71 14.46
C LEU A 113 4.84 -7.79 14.46
N LEU A 114 4.68 -6.50 14.15
CA LEU A 114 5.76 -5.51 14.20
C LEU A 114 6.30 -5.31 15.62
N ALA A 115 5.42 -5.30 16.63
CA ALA A 115 5.85 -5.27 18.02
C ALA A 115 6.68 -6.51 18.37
N LYS A 116 6.26 -7.69 17.92
CA LYS A 116 7.02 -8.95 18.12
C LYS A 116 8.34 -8.93 17.37
N ILE A 117 8.37 -8.47 16.13
CA ILE A 117 9.61 -8.31 15.34
C ILE A 117 10.60 -7.37 16.08
N LYS A 118 10.13 -6.19 16.53
CA LYS A 118 10.97 -5.24 17.29
C LYS A 118 11.56 -5.87 18.56
N SER A 119 10.76 -6.59 19.35
CA SER A 119 11.26 -7.25 20.58
C SER A 119 12.28 -8.35 20.24
N THR A 120 11.98 -9.18 19.24
CA THR A 120 12.87 -10.28 18.86
C THR A 120 14.18 -9.78 18.25
N CYS A 121 14.15 -8.71 17.45
CA CYS A 121 15.38 -8.06 16.97
C CYS A 121 16.25 -7.57 18.13
N ARG A 122 15.67 -6.99 19.18
CA ARG A 122 16.41 -6.58 20.39
C ARG A 122 17.02 -7.76 21.14
N GLU A 123 16.30 -8.86 21.24
CA GLU A 123 16.79 -10.10 21.87
C GLU A 123 17.97 -10.67 21.08
N ILE A 124 17.91 -10.69 19.77
CA ILE A 124 18.95 -11.25 18.88
C ILE A 124 20.15 -10.30 18.77
N PHE A 125 19.93 -9.02 18.47
CA PHE A 125 20.97 -8.08 18.05
C PHE A 125 21.32 -7.04 19.12
N GLY A 126 20.53 -6.92 20.19
CA GLY A 126 20.74 -5.94 21.26
C GLY A 126 19.90 -4.66 21.10
N ASN A 127 19.95 -3.80 22.13
CA ASN A 127 19.14 -2.59 22.20
C ASN A 127 19.62 -1.48 21.24
N ASP A 128 20.90 -1.48 20.87
CA ASP A 128 21.47 -0.50 19.96
C ASP A 128 21.22 -0.96 18.53
N CYS A 129 19.97 -0.80 18.09
CA CYS A 129 19.59 -1.06 16.69
C CYS A 129 20.17 0.03 15.77
N VAL A 130 21.49 0.06 15.62
CA VAL A 130 22.16 0.82 14.57
C VAL A 130 22.15 -0.03 13.30
N TYR A 131 21.88 0.60 12.17
CA TYR A 131 21.92 -0.04 10.85
C TYR A 131 23.35 -0.49 10.52
N ALA A 132 23.69 -1.69 10.93
CA ALA A 132 25.01 -2.31 10.71
C ALA A 132 24.86 -3.82 10.57
N GLU A 133 25.82 -4.45 9.92
CA GLU A 133 25.96 -5.90 10.01
C GLU A 133 26.29 -6.28 11.46
N LYS A 134 25.32 -6.85 12.14
CA LYS A 134 25.48 -7.28 13.52
C LYS A 134 25.55 -8.79 13.62
N MET A 135 26.56 -9.25 14.30
CA MET A 135 26.58 -10.64 14.78
C MET A 135 25.51 -10.80 15.86
N PRO A 136 24.74 -11.90 15.83
CA PRO A 136 23.84 -12.21 16.92
C PRO A 136 24.58 -12.26 18.26
N ARG A 137 23.87 -11.90 19.34
CA ARG A 137 24.43 -12.02 20.69
C ARG A 137 24.78 -13.47 21.01
N LEU A 138 25.83 -13.67 21.79
CA LEU A 138 26.16 -15.00 22.31
C LEU A 138 24.97 -15.53 23.14
N GLY A 139 24.63 -16.81 22.91
CA GLY A 139 23.56 -17.49 23.66
C GLY A 139 22.13 -17.25 23.15
N VAL A 140 21.95 -16.58 21.99
CA VAL A 140 20.63 -16.49 21.34
C VAL A 140 20.15 -17.88 20.94
N ARG A 141 18.95 -18.23 21.34
CA ARG A 141 18.37 -19.54 21.02
C ARG A 141 17.96 -19.60 19.55
N PRO A 142 18.07 -20.75 18.89
CA PRO A 142 17.57 -20.94 17.52
C PRO A 142 16.09 -20.57 17.34
N THR A 143 15.28 -20.72 18.41
CA THR A 143 13.87 -20.38 18.43
C THR A 143 13.61 -18.88 18.20
N GLU A 144 14.53 -18.00 18.60
CA GLU A 144 14.40 -16.54 18.39
C GLU A 144 14.52 -16.20 16.89
N PHE A 145 15.46 -16.82 16.20
CA PHE A 145 15.61 -16.66 14.74
C PHE A 145 14.37 -17.18 13.99
N GLN A 146 13.85 -18.34 14.43
CA GLN A 146 12.65 -18.91 13.83
C GLN A 146 11.42 -18.00 14.10
N THR A 147 11.33 -17.42 15.30
CA THR A 147 10.28 -16.48 15.66
C THR A 147 10.34 -15.21 14.80
N LEU A 148 11.54 -14.64 14.62
CA LEU A 148 11.75 -13.48 13.76
C LEU A 148 11.34 -13.78 12.32
N LYS A 149 11.82 -14.89 11.78
CA LYS A 149 11.49 -15.33 10.41
C LYS A 149 9.97 -15.48 10.23
N ASN A 150 9.31 -16.23 11.11
CA ASN A 150 7.88 -16.49 11.00
C ASN A 150 7.06 -15.19 11.15
N SER A 151 7.47 -14.29 12.04
CA SER A 151 6.80 -13.00 12.21
C SER A 151 6.94 -12.10 10.99
N LEU A 152 8.10 -12.09 10.34
CA LEU A 152 8.33 -11.37 9.09
C LEU A 152 7.53 -11.97 7.93
N GLU A 153 7.51 -13.29 7.80
CA GLU A 153 6.70 -13.98 6.78
C GLU A 153 5.21 -13.69 6.96
N LEU A 154 4.69 -13.77 8.20
CA LEU A 154 3.30 -13.44 8.50
C LEU A 154 2.98 -11.97 8.24
N LEU A 155 3.87 -11.03 8.58
CA LEU A 155 3.70 -9.62 8.30
C LEU A 155 3.62 -9.34 6.80
N LEU A 156 4.49 -9.98 6.02
CA LEU A 156 4.49 -9.85 4.57
C LEU A 156 3.24 -10.48 3.94
N ILE A 157 2.77 -11.60 4.47
CA ILE A 157 1.50 -12.22 4.05
C ILE A 157 0.33 -11.30 4.37
N ASP A 158 0.26 -10.77 5.60
CA ASP A 158 -0.81 -9.85 6.02
C ASP A 158 -0.85 -8.59 5.14
N ALA A 159 0.32 -8.02 4.85
CA ALA A 159 0.42 -6.80 4.04
C ALA A 159 0.22 -7.01 2.53
N PHE A 160 0.67 -8.14 1.96
CA PHE A 160 0.84 -8.28 0.52
C PHE A 160 0.16 -9.52 -0.11
N ALA A 161 -0.18 -10.56 0.64
CA ALA A 161 -0.68 -11.81 0.08
C ALA A 161 -2.20 -11.86 -0.16
N VAL A 162 -2.95 -10.94 0.41
CA VAL A 162 -4.41 -10.91 0.22
C VAL A 162 -4.75 -10.07 -1.00
N LYS A 163 -4.61 -10.66 -2.19
CA LYS A 163 -5.20 -10.08 -3.40
C LYS A 163 -6.54 -10.70 -3.67
N THR A 164 -7.60 -9.91 -3.55
CA THR A 164 -8.92 -10.29 -4.02
C THR A 164 -8.90 -10.50 -5.56
N PRO A 165 -9.88 -11.20 -6.13
CA PRO A 165 -9.99 -11.34 -7.59
C PRO A 165 -9.98 -9.99 -8.33
N GLN A 166 -10.50 -8.94 -7.71
CA GLN A 166 -10.49 -7.57 -8.23
C GLN A 166 -9.06 -7.00 -8.26
N GLU A 167 -8.27 -7.22 -7.21
CA GLU A 167 -6.87 -6.78 -7.14
C GLU A 167 -5.97 -7.51 -8.14
N ARG A 168 -6.33 -8.74 -8.56
CA ARG A 168 -5.62 -9.47 -9.62
C ARG A 168 -5.88 -8.86 -11.00
N LEU A 169 -7.11 -8.41 -11.26
CA LEU A 169 -7.45 -7.69 -12.48
C LEU A 169 -6.71 -6.33 -12.56
N ASP A 170 -6.63 -5.64 -11.42
CA ASP A 170 -5.89 -4.38 -11.30
C ASP A 170 -4.38 -4.59 -11.53
N ASP A 171 -3.81 -5.70 -11.08
CA ASP A 171 -2.40 -6.04 -11.31
C ASP A 171 -2.06 -6.35 -12.77
N ASP A 172 -2.94 -7.01 -13.51
CA ASP A 172 -2.72 -7.32 -14.94
C ASP A 172 -2.73 -6.06 -15.80
N LEU A 173 -3.50 -5.05 -15.41
CA LEU A 173 -3.47 -3.71 -16.00
C LEU A 173 -2.20 -2.91 -15.64
N MET A 174 -1.51 -3.32 -14.59
CA MET A 174 -0.44 -2.58 -13.94
C MET A 174 0.98 -3.13 -14.17
N LYS A 175 1.18 -4.16 -14.96
CA LYS A 175 2.44 -4.90 -15.14
C LYS A 175 3.58 -4.18 -15.86
N SER A 176 3.53 -2.88 -16.06
CA SER A 176 4.62 -2.14 -16.73
C SER A 176 5.02 -0.86 -16.00
N GLY A 177 5.97 -0.97 -15.10
CA GLY A 177 6.93 0.08 -14.72
C GLY A 177 6.69 0.89 -13.45
N GLY A 178 7.58 0.74 -12.51
CA GLY A 178 8.10 1.70 -11.52
C GLY A 178 7.15 2.49 -10.59
N ALA A 179 7.71 3.49 -10.00
CA ALA A 179 7.13 4.38 -8.98
C ALA A 179 5.85 5.13 -9.43
N GLY A 180 5.75 5.49 -10.70
CA GLY A 180 4.53 6.09 -11.23
C GLY A 180 3.33 5.15 -11.17
N LEU A 181 3.58 3.87 -11.24
CA LEU A 181 2.58 2.83 -11.07
C LEU A 181 2.09 2.72 -9.64
N ALA A 182 3.01 2.73 -8.65
CA ALA A 182 2.67 2.73 -7.24
C ALA A 182 1.82 3.95 -6.87
N ALA A 183 2.20 5.14 -7.36
CA ALA A 183 1.43 6.36 -7.20
C ALA A 183 0.04 6.27 -7.84
N SER A 184 -0.06 5.69 -9.04
CA SER A 184 -1.36 5.48 -9.69
C SER A 184 -2.27 4.53 -8.92
N LYS A 185 -1.70 3.47 -8.33
CA LYS A 185 -2.41 2.54 -7.44
C LYS A 185 -2.92 3.22 -6.18
N GLU A 186 -2.05 3.97 -5.51
CA GLU A 186 -2.40 4.70 -4.29
C GLU A 186 -3.56 5.66 -4.54
N ILE A 187 -3.51 6.41 -5.65
CA ILE A 187 -4.60 7.28 -6.07
C ILE A 187 -5.88 6.47 -6.28
N TYR A 188 -5.81 5.33 -6.96
CA TYR A 188 -6.97 4.48 -7.22
C TYR A 188 -7.58 3.91 -5.93
N GLU A 189 -6.76 3.45 -4.99
CA GLU A 189 -7.22 2.96 -3.69
C GLU A 189 -7.87 4.08 -2.86
N PHE A 190 -7.30 5.28 -2.89
CA PHE A 190 -7.92 6.44 -2.27
C PHE A 190 -9.34 6.69 -2.79
N LEU A 191 -9.51 6.66 -4.12
CA LEU A 191 -10.82 6.85 -4.76
C LEU A 191 -11.80 5.73 -4.39
N ARG A 192 -11.35 4.48 -4.40
CA ARG A 192 -12.16 3.30 -4.09
C ARG A 192 -12.68 3.30 -2.66
N ASN A 193 -11.83 3.69 -1.72
CA ASN A 193 -12.18 3.71 -0.30
C ASN A 193 -13.12 4.86 0.09
N ARG A 194 -13.32 5.83 -0.80
CA ARG A 194 -14.16 7.02 -0.57
C ARG A 194 -15.22 7.20 -1.66
N VAL A 195 -15.69 6.09 -2.21
CA VAL A 195 -16.66 6.08 -3.31
C VAL A 195 -18.01 6.71 -2.93
N ASP A 196 -18.33 6.77 -1.66
CA ASP A 196 -19.52 7.40 -1.06
C ASP A 196 -19.36 8.91 -0.76
N GLU A 197 -18.14 9.43 -0.89
CA GLU A 197 -17.86 10.84 -0.63
C GLU A 197 -17.86 11.69 -1.92
N LYS A 198 -17.91 13.02 -1.73
CA LYS A 198 -17.61 13.97 -2.81
C LYS A 198 -16.15 14.35 -2.75
N ILE A 199 -15.36 13.95 -3.75
CA ILE A 199 -13.92 14.13 -3.80
C ILE A 199 -13.52 15.08 -4.92
N THR A 200 -12.51 15.91 -4.65
CA THR A 200 -11.82 16.78 -5.61
C THR A 200 -10.38 16.31 -5.83
N LEU A 201 -9.70 16.83 -6.83
CA LEU A 201 -8.26 16.56 -7.02
C LEU A 201 -7.39 17.16 -5.90
N ALA A 202 -7.88 18.18 -5.20
CA ALA A 202 -7.21 18.73 -4.03
C ALA A 202 -7.21 17.70 -2.89
N ASP A 203 -8.37 17.07 -2.61
CA ASP A 203 -8.47 16.04 -1.57
C ASP A 203 -7.54 14.84 -1.86
N VAL A 204 -7.40 14.46 -3.14
CA VAL A 204 -6.44 13.43 -3.55
C VAL A 204 -5.02 13.89 -3.28
N SER A 205 -4.69 15.15 -3.63
CA SER A 205 -3.37 15.74 -3.41
C SER A 205 -3.01 15.79 -1.92
N ASP A 206 -3.93 16.23 -1.10
CA ASP A 206 -3.73 16.35 0.35
C ASP A 206 -3.55 14.99 1.03
N SER A 207 -4.21 13.97 0.51
CA SER A 207 -4.12 12.61 1.08
C SER A 207 -2.93 11.81 0.58
N THR A 208 -2.53 11.99 -0.69
CA THR A 208 -1.42 11.25 -1.30
C THR A 208 -0.11 12.03 -1.29
N TYR A 209 -0.16 13.30 -0.88
CA TYR A 209 0.97 14.24 -0.91
C TYR A 209 1.59 14.47 -2.29
N PHE A 210 0.93 14.03 -3.36
CA PHE A 210 1.35 14.31 -4.73
C PHE A 210 0.74 15.62 -5.24
N SER A 211 1.50 16.36 -6.02
CA SER A 211 0.97 17.55 -6.66
C SER A 211 -0.14 17.21 -7.68
N VAL A 212 -1.15 18.07 -7.82
CA VAL A 212 -2.25 17.87 -8.78
C VAL A 212 -1.75 17.64 -10.23
N PRO A 213 -0.74 18.36 -10.74
CA PRO A 213 -0.17 18.06 -12.05
C PRO A 213 0.41 16.65 -12.16
N TYR A 214 1.15 16.19 -11.13
CA TYR A 214 1.72 14.84 -11.09
C TYR A 214 0.61 13.78 -11.06
N ILE A 215 -0.41 13.94 -10.19
CA ILE A 215 -1.58 13.06 -10.10
C ILE A 215 -2.22 12.88 -11.48
N LYS A 216 -2.49 13.98 -12.19
CA LYS A 216 -3.11 13.94 -13.52
C LYS A 216 -2.22 13.19 -14.53
N ALA A 217 -0.93 13.47 -14.54
CA ALA A 217 0.01 12.90 -15.50
C ALA A 217 0.22 11.39 -15.26
N VAL A 218 0.53 11.01 -14.02
CA VAL A 218 0.82 9.62 -13.64
C VAL A 218 -0.42 8.75 -13.80
N PHE A 219 -1.56 9.21 -13.33
CA PHE A 219 -2.79 8.43 -13.40
C PHE A 219 -3.25 8.24 -14.85
N LYS A 220 -3.17 9.29 -15.69
CA LYS A 220 -3.46 9.18 -17.13
C LYS A 220 -2.51 8.23 -17.84
N LYS A 221 -1.22 8.25 -17.48
CA LYS A 221 -0.19 7.38 -18.08
C LYS A 221 -0.46 5.90 -17.78
N TYR A 222 -0.78 5.56 -16.54
CA TYR A 222 -0.88 4.17 -16.08
C TYR A 222 -2.30 3.60 -16.08
N ALA A 223 -3.32 4.42 -15.83
CA ALA A 223 -4.73 4.02 -15.87
C ALA A 223 -5.43 4.33 -17.21
N ASN A 224 -4.75 4.99 -18.14
CA ASN A 224 -5.25 5.42 -19.47
C ASN A 224 -6.56 6.23 -19.42
N LYS A 225 -6.88 6.84 -18.28
CA LYS A 225 -8.06 7.68 -18.06
C LYS A 225 -7.77 8.76 -17.03
N SER A 226 -8.67 9.75 -16.91
CA SER A 226 -8.52 10.75 -15.86
C SER A 226 -8.93 10.19 -14.49
N VAL A 227 -8.37 10.77 -13.42
CA VAL A 227 -8.71 10.44 -12.03
C VAL A 227 -10.22 10.53 -11.79
N MET A 228 -10.84 11.65 -12.24
CA MET A 228 -12.29 11.87 -12.04
C MET A 228 -13.16 10.93 -12.90
N THR A 229 -12.67 10.50 -14.05
CA THR A 229 -13.32 9.46 -14.85
C THR A 229 -13.31 8.12 -14.13
N ALA A 230 -12.16 7.71 -13.60
CA ALA A 230 -12.06 6.50 -12.79
C ALA A 230 -12.95 6.55 -11.54
N PHE A 231 -13.02 7.69 -10.89
CA PHE A 231 -13.89 7.87 -9.73
C PHE A 231 -15.38 7.75 -10.10
N ALA A 232 -15.80 8.34 -11.22
CA ALA A 232 -17.16 8.20 -11.69
C ALA A 232 -17.53 6.74 -12.06
N GLU A 233 -16.60 5.99 -12.63
CA GLU A 233 -16.76 4.55 -12.89
C GLU A 233 -16.90 3.74 -11.60
N LEU A 234 -16.06 4.00 -10.58
CA LEU A 234 -16.15 3.35 -9.26
C LEU A 234 -17.51 3.62 -8.59
N LYS A 235 -17.96 4.88 -8.59
CA LYS A 235 -19.31 5.24 -8.11
C LYS A 235 -20.41 4.52 -8.89
N THR A 236 -20.24 4.35 -10.19
CA THR A 236 -21.22 3.67 -11.03
C THR A 236 -21.28 2.17 -10.71
N GLU A 237 -20.17 1.51 -10.50
CA GLU A 237 -20.16 0.10 -10.07
C GLU A 237 -20.82 -0.07 -8.70
N LYS A 238 -20.51 0.81 -7.74
CA LYS A 238 -21.17 0.80 -6.43
C LYS A 238 -22.68 1.08 -6.53
N ALA A 239 -23.08 1.99 -7.45
CA ALA A 239 -24.49 2.25 -7.73
C ALA A 239 -25.21 1.00 -8.25
N LYS A 240 -24.60 0.24 -9.16
CA LYS A 240 -25.15 -1.03 -9.68
C LYS A 240 -25.36 -2.05 -8.56
N GLU A 241 -24.42 -2.17 -7.63
CA GLU A 241 -24.56 -3.05 -6.45
C GLU A 241 -25.77 -2.64 -5.60
N LEU A 242 -25.90 -1.35 -5.27
CA LEU A 242 -26.99 -0.82 -4.47
C LEU A 242 -28.35 -0.97 -5.15
N LEU A 243 -28.44 -0.73 -6.47
CA LEU A 243 -29.66 -0.93 -7.24
C LEU A 243 -30.08 -2.40 -7.26
N ARG A 244 -29.12 -3.34 -7.42
CA ARG A 244 -29.37 -4.79 -7.34
C ARG A 244 -29.84 -5.25 -5.97
N SER A 245 -29.40 -4.58 -4.91
CA SER A 245 -29.84 -4.86 -3.53
C SER A 245 -31.19 -4.23 -3.17
N GLY A 246 -31.88 -3.61 -4.13
CA GLY A 246 -33.23 -3.04 -3.95
C GLY A 246 -33.25 -1.59 -3.47
N SER A 247 -32.10 -0.90 -3.40
CA SER A 247 -32.10 0.54 -3.05
C SER A 247 -32.80 1.36 -4.15
N SER A 248 -33.58 2.37 -3.72
CA SER A 248 -34.19 3.32 -4.65
C SER A 248 -33.16 4.24 -5.32
N VAL A 249 -33.50 4.80 -6.47
CA VAL A 249 -32.61 5.74 -7.20
C VAL A 249 -32.21 6.94 -6.33
N LYS A 250 -33.16 7.43 -5.53
CA LYS A 250 -32.92 8.52 -4.58
C LYS A 250 -31.94 8.14 -3.48
N GLU A 251 -32.14 6.99 -2.83
CA GLU A 251 -31.21 6.48 -1.81
C GLU A 251 -29.80 6.26 -2.33
N VAL A 252 -29.67 5.75 -3.56
CA VAL A 252 -28.35 5.56 -4.21
C VAL A 252 -27.67 6.90 -4.44
N ALA A 253 -28.41 7.91 -4.94
CA ALA A 253 -27.88 9.24 -5.17
C ALA A 253 -27.38 9.88 -3.86
N GLU A 254 -28.14 9.75 -2.77
CA GLU A 254 -27.77 10.24 -1.44
C GLU A 254 -26.54 9.50 -0.88
N LYS A 255 -26.55 8.15 -0.88
CA LYS A 255 -25.44 7.33 -0.38
C LYS A 255 -24.12 7.59 -1.11
N LEU A 256 -24.19 7.89 -2.41
CA LEU A 256 -23.01 8.18 -3.22
C LEU A 256 -22.69 9.68 -3.32
N SER A 257 -23.29 10.51 -2.46
CA SER A 257 -23.03 11.95 -2.36
C SER A 257 -23.18 12.72 -3.68
N TYR A 258 -24.17 12.35 -4.49
CA TYR A 258 -24.57 13.16 -5.64
C TYR A 258 -25.41 14.36 -5.18
N SER A 259 -25.25 15.50 -5.86
CA SER A 259 -25.98 16.73 -5.53
C SER A 259 -27.49 16.65 -5.76
N SER A 260 -27.94 15.73 -6.60
CA SER A 260 -29.35 15.44 -6.89
C SER A 260 -29.50 14.08 -7.58
N GLU A 261 -30.72 13.52 -7.53
CA GLU A 261 -31.09 12.32 -8.26
C GLU A 261 -30.94 12.50 -9.78
N ALA A 262 -31.25 13.67 -10.30
CA ALA A 262 -31.09 14.01 -11.73
C ALA A 262 -29.61 14.01 -12.14
N HIS A 263 -28.73 14.55 -11.29
CA HIS A 263 -27.29 14.53 -11.53
C HIS A 263 -26.74 13.10 -11.51
N PHE A 264 -27.15 12.28 -10.54
CA PHE A 264 -26.81 10.86 -10.49
C PHE A 264 -27.28 10.12 -11.75
N SER A 265 -28.54 10.28 -12.12
CA SER A 265 -29.13 9.59 -13.28
C SER A 265 -28.42 9.93 -14.58
N SER A 266 -28.05 11.20 -14.76
CA SER A 266 -27.28 11.66 -15.93
C SER A 266 -25.86 11.06 -15.96
N ALA A 267 -25.17 11.06 -14.80
CA ALA A 267 -23.82 10.49 -14.68
C ALA A 267 -23.83 8.98 -14.90
N PHE A 268 -24.80 8.26 -14.33
CA PHE A 268 -24.96 6.82 -14.48
C PHE A 268 -25.25 6.45 -15.94
N LYS A 269 -26.21 7.13 -16.59
CA LYS A 269 -26.56 6.89 -18.00
C LYS A 269 -25.38 7.12 -18.92
N LYS A 270 -24.54 8.12 -18.63
CA LYS A 270 -23.35 8.41 -19.45
C LYS A 270 -22.35 7.24 -19.47
N ILE A 271 -22.24 6.48 -18.37
CA ILE A 271 -21.28 5.37 -18.24
C ILE A 271 -21.91 4.04 -18.63
N VAL A 272 -23.17 3.80 -18.23
CA VAL A 272 -23.85 2.50 -18.39
C VAL A 272 -24.63 2.42 -19.69
N GLY A 273 -25.04 3.57 -20.26
CA GLY A 273 -25.92 3.64 -21.42
C GLY A 273 -27.42 3.60 -21.08
N LEU A 274 -27.78 3.16 -19.88
CA LEU A 274 -29.14 3.08 -19.36
C LEU A 274 -29.32 4.03 -18.17
N THR A 275 -30.53 4.52 -17.95
CA THR A 275 -30.84 5.21 -16.69
C THR A 275 -30.84 4.23 -15.52
N PRO A 276 -30.66 4.69 -14.25
CA PRO A 276 -30.74 3.83 -13.06
C PRO A 276 -32.05 3.02 -13.00
N THR A 277 -33.17 3.61 -13.40
CA THR A 277 -34.48 2.97 -13.42
C THR A 277 -34.55 1.89 -14.51
N GLU A 278 -34.11 2.17 -15.73
CA GLU A 278 -34.01 1.20 -16.81
C GLU A 278 -33.07 0.04 -16.44
N PHE A 279 -31.94 0.34 -15.82
CA PHE A 279 -31.01 -0.68 -15.32
C PHE A 279 -31.66 -1.57 -14.26
N ARG A 280 -32.36 -1.00 -13.27
CA ARG A 280 -33.06 -1.82 -12.26
C ARG A 280 -34.11 -2.73 -12.90
N ASN A 281 -34.94 -2.20 -13.79
CA ASN A 281 -35.98 -3.01 -14.47
C ASN A 281 -35.42 -4.09 -15.40
N SER A 282 -34.15 -4.00 -15.81
CA SER A 282 -33.49 -5.01 -16.65
C SER A 282 -32.94 -6.19 -15.85
N ILE A 283 -32.91 -6.11 -14.53
CA ILE A 283 -32.40 -7.14 -13.60
C ILE A 283 -33.48 -7.76 -12.73
N GLU A 284 -34.71 -7.24 -12.75
CA GLU A 284 -35.93 -7.87 -12.26
C GLU A 284 -36.50 -8.85 -13.34
#